data_78454af793a48191c9ad74c06ee09036
#
_entry.id   78454af793a48191c9ad74c06ee09036
#
_cell.length_a   1.000
_cell.length_b   1.000
_cell.length_c   1.000
_cell.angle_alpha   90.00
_cell.angle_beta   90.00
_cell.angle_gamma   90.00
#
_symmetry.space_group_name_H-M   'P 1'
#
loop_
_entity.id
_entity.type
_entity.pdbx_description
1 polymer ?
#
loop_
_entity_poly.entity_id
_entity_poly.type
_entity_poly.pdbx_seq_one_letter_code
_entity_poly.pdbx_strand_id
1 'polypeptide(L)' 'MDTRYYIVMVQDYGEVYEYEFPDLYRARYLMSVEQLPCSLWECSPQSSNRRLLDSRNATRKLAI' A
#
# COMPACT_ATOMS: atom_id res chain seq x y z
N MET A 1 18.12 13.27 -9.87
CA MET A 1 18.10 12.07 -9.07
C MET A 1 16.67 11.61 -8.85
N ASP A 2 16.44 10.35 -9.02
CA ASP A 2 15.10 9.81 -8.97
C ASP A 2 14.78 9.40 -7.53
N THR A 3 13.87 10.11 -6.93
CA THR A 3 13.51 9.85 -5.55
C THR A 3 12.09 9.30 -5.51
N ARG A 4 11.98 8.00 -5.53
CA ARG A 4 10.68 7.36 -5.49
C ARG A 4 10.26 7.13 -4.05
N TYR A 5 8.97 7.07 -3.87
CA TYR A 5 8.41 6.72 -2.59
C TYR A 5 7.21 5.80 -2.85
N TYR A 6 6.68 5.23 -1.77
CA TYR A 6 5.67 4.20 -1.91
C TYR A 6 4.54 4.48 -0.95
N ILE A 7 3.34 4.20 -1.40
CA ILE A 7 2.15 4.40 -0.60
C ILE A 7 1.43 3.07 -0.46
N VAL A 8 1.06 2.74 0.75
CA VAL A 8 0.18 1.62 1.02
C VAL A 8 -1.17 2.19 1.40
N MET A 9 -2.18 1.87 0.60
CA MET A 9 -3.55 2.28 0.86
C MET A 9 -4.27 1.14 1.53
N VAL A 10 -4.87 1.43 2.67
CA VAL A 10 -5.59 0.43 3.45
C VAL A 10 -7.05 0.83 3.50
N GLN A 11 -7.93 -0.09 3.17
CA GLN A 11 -9.37 0.14 3.21
C GLN A 11 -9.94 -0.41 4.50
N ASP A 12 -10.54 0.46 5.28
CA ASP A 12 -11.04 0.10 6.59
C ASP A 12 -12.49 0.54 6.69
N TYR A 13 -13.40 -0.34 6.29
CA TYR A 13 -14.85 -0.16 6.44
C TYR A 13 -15.32 1.18 5.90
N GLY A 14 -15.00 1.44 4.64
CA GLY A 14 -15.46 2.66 4.00
C GLY A 14 -14.50 3.82 4.11
N GLU A 15 -13.44 3.68 4.88
CA GLU A 15 -12.39 4.70 4.98
C GLU A 15 -11.13 4.18 4.34
N VAL A 16 -10.36 5.12 3.80
CA VAL A 16 -9.10 4.78 3.15
C VAL A 16 -7.99 5.52 3.86
N TYR A 17 -7.00 4.77 4.28
CA TYR A 17 -5.81 5.34 4.94
C TYR A 17 -4.61 5.14 4.03
N GLU A 18 -3.79 6.16 3.89
CA GLU A 18 -2.59 6.10 3.08
C GLU A 18 -1.38 6.25 3.97
N TYR A 19 -0.45 5.33 3.84
CA TYR A 19 0.79 5.34 4.58
C TYR A 19 1.93 5.46 3.60
N GLU A 20 2.79 6.45 3.79
CA GLU A 20 3.87 6.74 2.86
C GLU A 20 5.19 6.21 3.42
N PHE A 21 5.96 5.57 2.54
CA PHE A 21 7.23 4.98 2.92
C PHE A 21 8.31 5.41 1.94
N PRO A 22 9.52 5.66 2.43
CA PRO A 22 10.62 6.05 1.54
C PRO A 22 11.20 4.88 0.75
N ASP A 23 10.98 3.64 1.18
CA ASP A 23 11.53 2.49 0.48
C ASP A 23 10.49 1.39 0.36
N LEU A 24 10.73 0.52 -0.61
CA LEU A 24 9.80 -0.54 -0.91
C LEU A 24 9.75 -1.59 0.19
N TYR A 25 10.86 -1.81 0.84
CA TYR A 25 10.93 -2.84 1.86
C TYR A 25 9.94 -2.57 3.00
N ARG A 26 9.93 -1.32 3.49
CA ARG A 26 9.02 -0.97 4.58
C ARG A 26 7.57 -1.01 4.14
N ALA A 27 7.31 -0.59 2.91
CA ALA A 27 5.95 -0.65 2.40
C ALA A 27 5.46 -2.09 2.32
N ARG A 28 6.30 -2.99 1.83
CA ARG A 28 5.91 -4.39 1.75
C ARG A 28 5.75 -5.01 3.13
N TYR A 29 6.51 -4.54 4.09
CA TYR A 29 6.34 -5.06 5.45
C TYR A 29 4.95 -4.74 5.97
N LEU A 30 4.49 -3.50 5.78
CA LEU A 30 3.15 -3.15 6.23
C LEU A 30 2.11 -4.03 5.55
N MET A 31 2.24 -4.25 4.24
CA MET A 31 1.29 -5.12 3.57
C MET A 31 1.30 -6.53 4.12
N SER A 32 2.46 -7.00 4.54
CA SER A 32 2.56 -8.38 5.04
C SER A 32 1.86 -8.57 6.36
N VAL A 33 1.75 -7.52 7.17
CA VAL A 33 1.11 -7.64 8.49
C VAL A 33 -0.30 -7.09 8.50
N GLU A 34 -0.70 -6.36 7.45
CA GLU A 34 -2.03 -5.78 7.40
C GLU A 34 -3.05 -6.85 7.02
N GLN A 35 -4.17 -6.88 7.73
CA GLN A 35 -5.21 -7.86 7.47
C GLN A 35 -6.34 -7.31 6.63
N LEU A 36 -6.44 -6.00 6.50
CA LEU A 36 -7.47 -5.36 5.70
C LEU A 36 -7.04 -5.31 4.25
N PRO A 37 -7.99 -5.12 3.33
CA PRO A 37 -7.63 -4.95 1.92
C PRO A 37 -6.68 -3.77 1.77
N CYS A 38 -5.63 -3.97 1.00
CA CYS A 38 -4.64 -2.92 0.81
C CYS A 38 -4.01 -3.01 -0.56
N SER A 39 -3.40 -1.91 -0.98
CA SER A 39 -2.72 -1.84 -2.26
C SER A 39 -1.43 -1.07 -2.08
N LEU A 40 -0.45 -1.42 -2.91
CA LEU A 40 0.89 -0.84 -2.85
C LEU A 40 1.14 -0.07 -4.14
N TRP A 41 1.55 1.18 -4.01
CA TRP A 41 1.74 2.07 -5.14
C TRP A 41 3.13 2.64 -5.14
N GLU A 42 3.70 2.75 -6.33
CA GLU A 42 4.98 3.41 -6.52
C GLU A 42 4.72 4.82 -7.03
N CYS A 43 5.34 5.80 -6.40
CA CYS A 43 5.11 7.20 -6.70
C CYS A 43 6.42 7.90 -6.98
N SER A 44 6.34 8.96 -7.77
CA SER A 44 7.49 9.78 -8.08
C SER A 44 7.12 11.23 -7.81
N PRO A 45 8.02 12.01 -7.19
CA PRO A 45 7.72 13.41 -6.96
C PRO A 45 7.63 14.24 -8.24
N GLN A 46 8.15 13.71 -9.34
CA GLN A 46 8.10 14.42 -10.62
C GLN A 46 6.87 14.10 -11.43
N SER A 47 6.02 13.22 -10.93
CA SER A 47 4.84 12.80 -11.68
C SER A 47 3.68 12.62 -10.71
N SER A 48 2.51 13.02 -11.16
CA SER A 48 1.31 12.79 -10.35
C SER A 48 0.75 11.39 -10.56
N ASN A 49 1.31 10.63 -11.49
CA ASN A 49 0.83 9.29 -11.75
C ASN A 49 1.41 8.31 -10.75
N ARG A 50 0.58 7.39 -10.32
CA ARG A 50 0.99 6.31 -9.44
C ARG A 50 0.96 5.02 -10.22
N ARG A 51 1.86 4.10 -9.88
CA ARG A 51 1.89 2.80 -10.50
C ARG A 51 1.55 1.75 -9.46
N LEU A 52 0.52 0.98 -9.75
CA LEU A 52 0.12 -0.09 -8.83
C LEU A 52 1.13 -1.22 -8.92
N LEU A 53 1.71 -1.57 -7.79
CA LEU A 53 2.67 -2.67 -7.72
C LEU A 53 2.03 -3.94 -7.21
N ASP A 54 1.08 -3.82 -6.30
CA ASP A 54 0.50 -5.01 -5.69
C ASP A 54 -0.82 -4.62 -5.06
N SER A 55 -1.71 -5.56 -4.97
CA SER A 55 -2.97 -5.34 -4.26
C SER A 55 -3.40 -6.65 -3.66
N ARG A 56 -4.16 -6.55 -2.57
CA ARG A 56 -4.54 -7.72 -1.85
C ARG A 56 -5.85 -7.49 -1.15
N ASN A 57 -6.71 -8.49 -1.19
CA ASN A 57 -7.94 -8.46 -0.42
C ASN A 57 -7.63 -8.78 1.03
N ALA A 58 -8.64 -8.71 1.87
CA ALA A 58 -8.47 -9.05 3.27
C ALA A 58 -7.92 -10.47 3.37
N THR A 59 -6.86 -10.61 4.17
CA THR A 59 -6.25 -11.93 4.33
C THR A 59 -6.91 -12.74 5.41
N ARG A 60 -7.68 -12.08 6.27
CA ARG A 60 -8.30 -12.78 7.36
C ARG A 60 -9.33 -13.75 6.82
N LYS A 61 -9.20 -14.97 7.21
CA LYS A 61 -10.17 -15.95 6.84
C LYS A 61 -11.38 -15.87 7.73
N LEU A 62 -12.51 -16.06 7.12
CA LEU A 62 -13.74 -16.11 7.90
C LEU A 62 -13.77 -17.42 8.66
N ALA A 63 -13.99 -17.32 9.93
CA ALA A 63 -14.17 -18.50 10.76
C ALA A 63 -15.59 -18.94 10.61
N ILE A 64 -15.75 -19.87 9.78
CA ILE A 64 -17.09 -20.37 9.50
C ILE A 64 -17.51 -21.38 10.51
#